data_12148f1c23e83a6ed02fb18016c542e0
#
_entry.id   12148f1c23e83a6ed02fb18016c542e0
#
_cell.length_a   1.000
_cell.length_b   1.000
_cell.length_c   1.000
_cell.angle_alpha   90.00
_cell.angle_beta   90.00
_cell.angle_gamma   90.00
#
_symmetry.space_group_name_H-M   'P 1'
#
loop_
_entity.id
_entity.type
_entity.pdbx_description
1 polymer ?
#
loop_
_entity_poly.entity_id
_entity_poly.type
_entity_poly.pdbx_seq_one_letter_code
_entity_poly.pdbx_strand_id
1 'polypeptide(L)'
;MFEVNSVRILESVGQFSIPTGVTAIAFVFLFAAVYLGLIGIVMLIWPGVVSMALGGPLLNGLELAGPYMFLLMAGVGTLIGCGLLRLNNWARRAAIVAGLLGVVMLVPAVSAAAVDFRPSLLWAGLGIIVRVMIVWYLFQVPVREAFAKG
;
A
#
# COMPACT_ATOMS: atom_id res chain seq x y z
N MET A 1 16.54 -8.60 -45.73
CA MET A 1 17.09 -7.60 -44.81
C MET A 1 15.99 -6.79 -44.10
N PHE A 2 14.78 -6.68 -44.64
CA PHE A 2 13.66 -5.94 -44.06
C PHE A 2 12.82 -6.73 -43.02
N GLU A 3 12.82 -8.06 -43.06
CA GLU A 3 12.01 -8.90 -42.13
C GLU A 3 12.58 -8.94 -40.69
N VAL A 4 13.91 -8.91 -40.54
CA VAL A 4 14.55 -8.98 -39.22
C VAL A 4 14.28 -7.71 -38.38
N ASN A 5 14.08 -6.55 -39.02
CA ASN A 5 13.76 -5.32 -38.31
C ASN A 5 12.30 -5.26 -37.84
N SER A 6 11.36 -5.81 -38.61
CA SER A 6 9.96 -5.85 -38.23
C SER A 6 9.69 -6.77 -37.03
N VAL A 7 10.36 -7.93 -36.98
CA VAL A 7 10.26 -8.84 -35.83
C VAL A 7 10.81 -8.19 -34.56
N ARG A 8 11.94 -7.48 -34.66
CA ARG A 8 12.55 -6.79 -33.51
C ARG A 8 11.71 -5.61 -33.02
N ILE A 9 11.00 -4.93 -33.91
CA ILE A 9 10.05 -3.86 -33.54
C ILE A 9 8.82 -4.43 -32.86
N LEU A 10 8.31 -5.57 -33.32
CA LEU A 10 7.16 -6.25 -32.68
C LEU A 10 7.51 -6.82 -31.30
N GLU A 11 8.73 -7.33 -31.11
CA GLU A 11 9.22 -7.74 -29.78
C GLU A 11 9.39 -6.56 -28.81
N SER A 12 9.80 -5.38 -29.31
CA SER A 12 9.92 -4.18 -28.48
C SER A 12 8.59 -3.55 -28.08
N VAL A 13 7.55 -3.72 -28.88
CA VAL A 13 6.19 -3.23 -28.59
C VAL A 13 5.44 -4.14 -27.59
N GLY A 14 5.84 -5.42 -27.52
CA GLY A 14 5.20 -6.41 -26.63
C GLY A 14 5.62 -6.34 -25.16
N GLN A 15 6.59 -5.51 -24.75
CA GLN A 15 7.17 -5.51 -23.41
C GLN A 15 6.80 -4.34 -22.49
N PHE A 16 5.73 -3.61 -22.75
CA PHE A 16 5.13 -2.70 -21.78
C PHE A 16 4.19 -3.44 -20.82
N SER A 17 4.60 -4.60 -20.31
CA SER A 17 3.86 -5.27 -19.25
C SER A 17 4.28 -4.67 -17.90
N ILE A 18 3.30 -4.05 -17.22
CA ILE A 18 3.47 -3.64 -15.82
C ILE A 18 3.91 -4.89 -15.05
N PRO A 19 5.02 -4.83 -14.28
CA PRO A 19 5.45 -5.98 -13.48
C PRO A 19 4.29 -6.44 -12.59
N THR A 20 3.95 -7.73 -12.65
CA THR A 20 2.80 -8.31 -11.92
C THR A 20 2.82 -7.97 -10.44
N GLY A 21 4.02 -7.88 -9.83
CA GLY A 21 4.15 -7.50 -8.44
C GLY A 21 3.78 -6.03 -8.16
N VAL A 22 4.06 -5.10 -9.09
CA VAL A 22 3.63 -3.69 -8.97
C VAL A 22 2.11 -3.60 -9.01
N THR A 23 1.48 -4.35 -9.90
CA THR A 23 0.02 -4.44 -10.00
C THR A 23 -0.58 -4.98 -8.70
N ALA A 24 -0.03 -6.06 -8.16
CA ALA A 24 -0.49 -6.63 -6.89
C ALA A 24 -0.38 -5.61 -5.74
N ILE A 25 0.74 -4.90 -5.64
CA ILE A 25 0.94 -3.86 -4.61
C ILE A 25 -0.07 -2.72 -4.80
N ALA A 26 -0.31 -2.27 -6.04
CA ALA A 26 -1.30 -1.24 -6.32
C ALA A 26 -2.70 -1.66 -5.88
N PHE A 27 -3.11 -2.91 -6.14
CA PHE A 27 -4.39 -3.44 -5.66
C PHE A 27 -4.47 -3.49 -4.14
N VAL A 28 -3.40 -3.85 -3.43
CA VAL A 28 -3.36 -3.80 -1.96
C VAL A 28 -3.61 -2.39 -1.45
N PHE A 29 -2.96 -1.37 -2.04
CA PHE A 29 -3.19 0.04 -1.68
C PHE A 29 -4.62 0.49 -1.98
N LEU A 30 -5.17 0.12 -3.14
CA LEU A 30 -6.54 0.47 -3.52
C LEU A 30 -7.57 -0.20 -2.60
N PHE A 31 -7.39 -1.48 -2.29
CA PHE A 31 -8.27 -2.21 -1.38
C PHE A 31 -8.24 -1.60 0.03
N ALA A 32 -7.04 -1.31 0.55
CA ALA A 32 -6.89 -0.63 1.83
C ALA A 32 -7.53 0.77 1.82
N ALA A 33 -7.40 1.51 0.72
CA ALA A 33 -8.01 2.83 0.57
C ALA A 33 -9.55 2.76 0.58
N VAL A 34 -10.13 1.82 -0.15
CA VAL A 34 -11.59 1.58 -0.14
C VAL A 34 -12.07 1.22 1.26
N TYR A 35 -11.36 0.31 1.95
CA TYR A 35 -11.70 -0.10 3.31
C TYR A 35 -11.67 1.09 4.28
N LEU A 36 -10.60 1.91 4.27
CA LEU A 36 -10.50 3.11 5.10
C LEU A 36 -11.57 4.15 4.74
N GLY A 37 -11.84 4.33 3.45
CA GLY A 37 -12.88 5.25 2.97
C GLY A 37 -14.27 4.85 3.46
N LEU A 38 -14.61 3.57 3.41
CA LEU A 38 -15.88 3.06 3.91
C LEU A 38 -16.01 3.29 5.42
N ILE A 39 -14.97 2.98 6.20
CA ILE A 39 -14.97 3.26 7.65
C ILE A 39 -15.16 4.75 7.92
N GLY A 40 -14.41 5.61 7.21
CA GLY A 40 -14.52 7.07 7.37
C GLY A 40 -15.92 7.58 7.08
N ILE A 41 -16.57 7.08 6.02
CA ILE A 41 -17.96 7.44 5.68
C ILE A 41 -18.93 6.95 6.74
N VAL A 42 -18.81 5.70 7.20
CA VAL A 42 -19.68 5.14 8.24
C VAL A 42 -19.56 5.94 9.54
N MET A 43 -18.33 6.30 9.95
CA MET A 43 -18.11 7.14 11.13
C MET A 43 -18.71 8.54 10.98
N LEU A 44 -18.77 9.07 9.76
CA LEU A 44 -19.36 10.39 9.49
C LEU A 44 -20.88 10.36 9.59
N ILE A 45 -21.51 9.27 9.13
CA ILE A 45 -22.98 9.11 9.12
C ILE A 45 -23.50 8.69 10.50
N TRP A 46 -22.79 7.79 11.17
CA TRP A 46 -23.15 7.25 12.49
C TRP A 46 -21.99 7.37 13.47
N PRO A 47 -21.79 8.54 14.08
CA PRO A 47 -20.75 8.72 15.08
C PRO A 47 -21.04 7.79 16.29
N GLY A 48 -20.07 6.92 16.60
CA GLY A 48 -20.15 5.99 17.73
C GLY A 48 -20.47 4.52 17.40
N VAL A 49 -20.81 4.17 16.15
CA VAL A 49 -21.04 2.77 15.73
C VAL A 49 -19.73 2.02 15.47
N VAL A 50 -18.69 2.70 15.03
CA VAL A 50 -17.37 2.11 14.87
C VAL A 50 -16.66 2.13 16.23
N SER A 51 -17.07 1.21 17.11
CA SER A 51 -16.37 0.98 18.36
C SER A 51 -15.12 0.13 18.11
N MET A 52 -14.17 0.18 19.05
CA MET A 52 -12.84 -0.45 19.07
C MET A 52 -12.74 -1.93 18.61
N ALA A 53 -13.85 -2.58 18.30
CA ALA A 53 -13.90 -4.00 17.92
C ALA A 53 -13.39 -4.28 16.49
N LEU A 54 -13.39 -3.30 15.59
CA LEU A 54 -12.98 -3.45 14.19
C LEU A 54 -11.56 -2.91 13.89
N GLY A 55 -10.96 -2.21 14.85
CA GLY A 55 -9.68 -1.55 14.66
C GLY A 55 -8.50 -2.35 15.17
N GLY A 56 -7.62 -2.79 14.28
CA GLY A 56 -6.26 -3.15 14.68
C GLY A 56 -5.54 -1.93 15.29
N PRO A 57 -4.38 -2.15 15.93
CA PRO A 57 -3.64 -1.10 16.67
C PRO A 57 -3.26 0.14 15.85
N LEU A 58 -3.27 0.04 14.52
CA LEU A 58 -3.07 1.19 13.62
C LEU A 58 -4.29 2.10 13.55
N LEU A 59 -5.49 1.56 13.71
CA LEU A 59 -6.73 2.32 13.59
C LEU A 59 -7.01 3.14 14.86
N ASN A 60 -6.53 2.69 16.03
CA ASN A 60 -6.69 3.42 17.29
C ASN A 60 -6.07 4.83 17.24
N GLY A 61 -4.92 4.98 16.56
CA GLY A 61 -4.31 6.30 16.37
C GLY A 61 -5.09 7.21 15.41
N LEU A 62 -5.70 6.62 14.37
CA LEU A 62 -6.54 7.37 13.44
C LEU A 62 -7.91 7.72 14.04
N GLU A 63 -8.45 6.89 14.93
CA GLU A 63 -9.73 7.12 15.61
C GLU A 63 -9.70 8.38 16.48
N LEU A 64 -8.57 8.64 17.16
CA LEU A 64 -8.34 9.88 17.91
C LEU A 64 -8.38 11.15 17.02
N ALA A 65 -8.02 11.03 15.75
CA ALA A 65 -8.02 12.14 14.79
C ALA A 65 -9.36 12.30 14.04
N GLY A 66 -10.32 11.40 14.29
CA GLY A 66 -11.69 11.45 13.76
C GLY A 66 -11.85 10.96 12.32
N PRO A 67 -13.10 10.96 11.80
CA PRO A 67 -13.45 10.36 10.52
C PRO A 67 -12.72 11.01 9.32
N TYR A 68 -12.35 12.27 9.43
CA TYR A 68 -11.64 12.98 8.35
C TYR A 68 -10.26 12.40 8.06
N MET A 69 -9.56 11.87 9.07
CA MET A 69 -8.27 11.23 8.86
C MET A 69 -8.39 9.92 8.09
N PHE A 70 -9.46 9.15 8.31
CA PHE A 70 -9.73 7.95 7.52
C PHE A 70 -9.96 8.29 6.06
N LEU A 71 -10.74 9.34 5.77
CA LEU A 71 -11.00 9.82 4.41
C LEU A 71 -9.72 10.37 3.75
N LEU A 72 -8.90 11.11 4.50
CA LEU A 72 -7.63 11.62 4.00
C LEU A 72 -6.68 10.47 3.64
N MET A 73 -6.53 9.48 4.54
CA MET A 73 -5.69 8.30 4.28
C MET A 73 -6.21 7.46 3.13
N ALA A 74 -7.54 7.33 2.98
CA ALA A 74 -8.16 6.69 1.82
C ALA A 74 -7.80 7.43 0.52
N GLY A 75 -7.87 8.77 0.51
CA GLY A 75 -7.46 9.60 -0.63
C GLY A 75 -5.98 9.40 -1.00
N VAL A 76 -5.09 9.47 -0.02
CA VAL A 76 -3.65 9.24 -0.23
C VAL A 76 -3.39 7.84 -0.75
N GLY A 77 -4.01 6.81 -0.17
CA GLY A 77 -3.89 5.42 -0.62
C GLY A 77 -4.37 5.22 -2.06
N THR A 78 -5.47 5.87 -2.43
CA THR A 78 -6.00 5.84 -3.80
C THR A 78 -5.04 6.51 -4.79
N LEU A 79 -4.49 7.68 -4.45
CA LEU A 79 -3.51 8.38 -5.29
C LEU A 79 -2.24 7.55 -5.50
N ILE A 80 -1.73 6.92 -4.44
CA ILE A 80 -0.57 6.02 -4.53
C ILE A 80 -0.90 4.80 -5.41
N GLY A 81 -2.03 4.14 -5.17
CA GLY A 81 -2.45 2.96 -5.93
C GLY A 81 -2.63 3.25 -7.42
N CYS A 82 -3.34 4.31 -7.77
CA CYS A 82 -3.51 4.76 -9.16
C CYS A 82 -2.19 5.20 -9.79
N GLY A 83 -1.32 5.87 -9.04
CA GLY A 83 0.00 6.28 -9.51
C GLY A 83 0.93 5.10 -9.77
N LEU A 84 0.87 4.04 -8.97
CA LEU A 84 1.60 2.79 -9.19
C LEU A 84 1.14 2.09 -10.48
N LEU A 85 -0.19 2.04 -10.73
CA LEU A 85 -0.74 1.47 -11.97
C LEU A 85 -0.32 2.26 -13.21
N ARG A 86 -0.08 3.57 -13.08
CA ARG A 86 0.44 4.44 -14.13
C ARG A 86 1.97 4.44 -14.23
N LEU A 87 2.66 3.59 -13.48
CA LEU A 87 4.13 3.53 -13.39
C LEU A 87 4.78 4.89 -13.07
N ASN A 88 4.08 5.74 -12.33
CA ASN A 88 4.59 7.04 -11.97
C ASN A 88 5.67 6.93 -10.88
N ASN A 89 6.87 7.42 -11.15
CA ASN A 89 8.00 7.33 -10.23
C ASN A 89 7.75 8.03 -8.88
N TRP A 90 6.92 9.08 -8.86
CA TRP A 90 6.46 9.73 -7.63
C TRP A 90 5.67 8.75 -6.75
N ALA A 91 4.73 7.99 -7.33
CA ALA A 91 3.90 7.05 -6.59
C ALA A 91 4.73 5.92 -5.96
N ARG A 92 5.77 5.44 -6.66
CA ARG A 92 6.72 4.47 -6.11
C ARG A 92 7.41 5.01 -4.85
N ARG A 93 7.92 6.26 -4.90
CA ARG A 93 8.56 6.91 -3.74
C ARG A 93 7.57 7.09 -2.60
N ALA A 94 6.35 7.53 -2.90
CA ALA A 94 5.28 7.68 -1.92
C ALA A 94 4.88 6.35 -1.29
N ALA A 95 4.80 5.26 -2.07
CA ALA A 95 4.52 3.92 -1.56
C ALA A 95 5.62 3.41 -0.61
N ILE A 96 6.89 3.66 -0.93
CA ILE A 96 8.02 3.32 -0.07
C ILE A 96 7.93 4.08 1.25
N VAL A 97 7.71 5.40 1.21
CA VAL A 97 7.57 6.24 2.40
C VAL A 97 6.37 5.79 3.24
N ALA A 98 5.21 5.55 2.63
CA ALA A 98 4.02 5.04 3.31
C ALA A 98 4.26 3.67 3.95
N GLY A 99 4.97 2.77 3.28
CA GLY A 99 5.36 1.46 3.80
C GLY A 99 6.26 1.59 5.03
N LEU A 100 7.29 2.42 4.96
CA LEU A 100 8.22 2.67 6.08
C LEU A 100 7.52 3.33 7.26
N LEU A 101 6.68 4.35 7.03
CA LEU A 101 5.87 4.97 8.08
C LEU A 101 4.95 3.95 8.74
N GLY A 102 4.32 3.07 7.94
CA GLY A 102 3.48 2.00 8.45
C GLY A 102 4.23 0.98 9.30
N VAL A 103 5.50 0.70 8.98
CA VAL A 103 6.37 -0.14 9.84
C VAL A 103 6.66 0.56 11.16
N VAL A 104 7.10 1.83 11.11
CA VAL A 104 7.42 2.62 12.32
C VAL A 104 6.22 2.72 13.26
N MET A 105 5.02 2.96 12.71
CA MET A 105 3.78 3.06 13.49
C MET A 105 3.36 1.71 14.12
N LEU A 106 3.77 0.58 13.53
CA LEU A 106 3.47 -0.75 14.09
C LEU A 106 4.43 -1.18 15.21
N VAL A 107 5.63 -0.59 15.31
CA VAL A 107 6.63 -0.97 16.31
C VAL A 107 6.08 -0.88 17.75
N PRO A 108 5.42 0.21 18.18
CA PRO A 108 4.85 0.29 19.52
C PRO A 108 3.79 -0.77 19.80
N ALA A 109 2.94 -1.05 18.80
CA ALA A 109 1.88 -2.05 18.90
C ALA A 109 2.43 -3.47 19.04
N VAL A 110 3.47 -3.80 18.27
CA VAL A 110 4.15 -5.10 18.36
C VAL A 110 4.87 -5.23 19.68
N SER A 111 5.53 -4.16 20.16
CA SER A 111 6.22 -4.17 21.44
C SER A 111 5.24 -4.43 22.60
N ALA A 112 4.09 -3.77 22.61
CA ALA A 112 3.05 -3.98 23.61
C ALA A 112 2.46 -5.40 23.54
N ALA A 113 2.18 -5.91 22.33
CA ALA A 113 1.65 -7.26 22.14
C ALA A 113 2.66 -8.36 22.51
N ALA A 114 3.95 -8.10 22.35
CA ALA A 114 5.02 -9.03 22.71
C ALA A 114 5.14 -9.22 24.25
N VAL A 115 4.92 -8.14 25.00
CA VAL A 115 4.96 -8.20 26.48
C VAL A 115 3.84 -9.08 27.03
N ASP A 116 2.64 -9.02 26.43
CA ASP A 116 1.44 -9.72 26.92
C ASP A 116 1.20 -11.08 26.24
N PHE A 117 2.05 -11.53 25.31
CA PHE A 117 1.89 -12.75 24.51
C PHE A 117 0.49 -12.89 23.89
N ARG A 118 -0.09 -11.80 23.40
CA ARG A 118 -1.43 -11.80 22.82
C ARG A 118 -1.45 -12.38 21.39
N PRO A 119 -2.52 -13.05 20.96
CA PRO A 119 -2.69 -13.52 19.58
C PRO A 119 -2.57 -12.42 18.52
N SER A 120 -2.81 -11.16 18.90
CA SER A 120 -2.61 -9.96 18.05
C SER A 120 -1.16 -9.77 17.61
N LEU A 121 -0.18 -10.37 18.31
CA LEU A 121 1.23 -10.36 17.93
C LEU A 121 1.45 -10.97 16.53
N LEU A 122 0.77 -12.08 16.22
CA LEU A 122 0.87 -12.75 14.92
C LEU A 122 0.37 -11.86 13.80
N TRP A 123 -0.76 -11.18 13.99
CA TRP A 123 -1.33 -10.28 13.00
C TRP A 123 -0.49 -9.02 12.79
N ALA A 124 0.01 -8.44 13.88
CA ALA A 124 0.87 -7.27 13.80
C ALA A 124 2.23 -7.61 13.18
N GLY A 125 2.83 -8.75 13.53
CA GLY A 125 4.07 -9.25 12.94
C GLY A 125 3.92 -9.53 11.44
N LEU A 126 2.84 -10.21 11.03
CA LEU A 126 2.53 -10.44 9.61
C LEU A 126 2.39 -9.12 8.86
N GLY A 127 1.74 -8.13 9.47
CA GLY A 127 1.59 -6.79 8.90
C GLY A 127 2.93 -6.08 8.64
N ILE A 128 3.92 -6.25 9.53
CA ILE A 128 5.28 -5.72 9.32
C ILE A 128 5.97 -6.46 8.18
N ILE A 129 5.93 -7.80 8.18
CA ILE A 129 6.58 -8.63 7.15
C ILE A 129 6.07 -8.23 5.77
N VAL A 130 4.75 -8.13 5.58
CA VAL A 130 4.14 -7.73 4.30
C VAL A 130 4.63 -6.35 3.86
N ARG A 131 4.70 -5.36 4.77
CA ARG A 131 5.19 -4.01 4.45
C ARG A 131 6.67 -4.00 4.07
N VAL A 132 7.49 -4.73 4.80
CA VAL A 132 8.92 -4.85 4.50
C VAL A 132 9.11 -5.51 3.14
N MET A 133 8.35 -6.57 2.82
CA MET A 133 8.39 -7.22 1.51
C MET A 133 7.98 -6.27 0.38
N ILE A 134 6.93 -5.47 0.57
CA ILE A 134 6.49 -4.45 -0.41
C ILE A 134 7.60 -3.43 -0.65
N VAL A 135 8.17 -2.88 0.43
CA VAL A 135 9.27 -1.91 0.34
C VAL A 135 10.47 -2.51 -0.37
N TRP A 136 10.90 -3.71 0.04
CA TRP A 136 12.03 -4.41 -0.57
C TRP A 136 11.81 -4.67 -2.06
N TYR A 137 10.61 -5.13 -2.44
CA TYR A 137 10.25 -5.36 -3.84
C TYR A 137 10.34 -4.07 -4.68
N LEU A 138 9.84 -2.95 -4.16
CA LEU A 138 9.88 -1.64 -4.85
C LEU A 138 11.30 -1.07 -4.98
N PHE A 139 12.27 -1.58 -4.21
CA PHE A 139 13.70 -1.23 -4.34
C PHE A 139 14.43 -2.04 -5.41
N GLN A 140 13.87 -3.15 -5.88
CA GLN A 140 14.54 -3.99 -6.87
C GLN A 140 14.82 -3.25 -8.17
N VAL A 141 15.98 -3.55 -8.77
CA VAL A 141 16.46 -2.90 -10.00
C VAL A 141 15.44 -2.99 -11.15
N PRO A 142 14.87 -4.19 -11.47
CA PRO A 142 13.93 -4.31 -12.59
C PRO A 142 12.68 -3.47 -12.40
N VAL A 143 12.22 -3.30 -11.15
CA VAL A 143 11.07 -2.44 -10.83
C VAL A 143 11.45 -0.97 -11.04
N ARG A 144 12.64 -0.55 -10.60
CA ARG A 144 13.13 0.82 -10.80
C ARG A 144 13.21 1.20 -12.28
N GLU A 145 13.69 0.29 -13.11
CA GLU A 145 13.79 0.51 -14.55
C GLU A 145 12.42 0.62 -15.22
N ALA A 146 11.42 -0.16 -14.78
CA ALA A 146 10.05 -0.05 -15.28
C ALA A 146 9.46 1.35 -15.03
N PHE A 147 9.73 1.95 -13.86
CA PHE A 147 9.30 3.32 -13.52
C PHE A 147 10.16 4.42 -14.16
N ALA A 148 11.34 4.12 -14.67
CA ALA A 148 12.19 5.09 -15.36
C ALA A 148 11.80 5.26 -16.83
N LYS A 149 11.10 4.29 -17.41
CA LYS A 149 10.67 4.26 -18.82
C LYS A 149 9.24 4.77 -19.01
N GLY A 150 8.44 4.91 -17.97
CA GLY A 150 7.09 5.48 -17.97
C GLY A 150 7.09 6.94 -17.55
#